data_6ed448de44165fed5d94bba97b501513
#
_entry.id   6ed448de44165fed5d94bba97b501513
#
_cell.length_a   1.000
_cell.length_b   1.000
_cell.length_c   1.000
_cell.angle_alpha   90.00
_cell.angle_beta   90.00
_cell.angle_gamma   90.00
#
_symmetry.space_group_name_H-M   'P 1'
#
loop_
_entity.id
_entity.type
_entity.pdbx_description
1 polymer ?
#
loop_
_entity_poly.entity_id
_entity_poly.type
_entity_poly.pdbx_seq_one_letter_code
_entity_poly.pdbx_strand_id
1 'polypeptide(L)'
;MKLSIITPYYNCLNYLQNLVKVLEPQLTNEVEWIIIDDGCHEQELDKIKATIIHLLNNSGCAGVPRNYGLDVAKGDYITFVDADDLVSKDFVSKIINKINLTTFDYCLMSWEKIDKSFYVDVTTGRPDWNCSVWGVIYNKNNLKNVRFNNKKFAEDYDFNQIALKGKEERILDYLYFYNSNENGLSANWKG
;
A
#
# COMPACT_ATOMS: atom_id res chain seq x y z
N MET A 1 -11.08 11.24 9.48
CA MET A 1 -10.67 10.18 8.52
C MET A 1 -9.89 9.14 9.28
N LYS A 2 -10.26 7.87 9.19
CA LYS A 2 -9.57 6.81 9.97
C LYS A 2 -8.43 6.16 9.18
N LEU A 3 -8.63 5.97 7.88
CA LEU A 3 -7.67 5.25 7.04
C LEU A 3 -7.38 6.02 5.75
N SER A 4 -6.12 6.17 5.40
CA SER A 4 -5.67 6.57 4.06
C SER A 4 -5.02 5.37 3.37
N ILE A 5 -5.50 5.05 2.17
CA ILE A 5 -4.91 4.05 1.28
C ILE A 5 -4.11 4.83 0.23
N ILE A 6 -2.82 4.54 0.12
CA ILE A 6 -1.91 5.23 -0.81
C ILE A 6 -1.47 4.26 -1.90
N THR A 7 -1.70 4.63 -3.15
CA THR A 7 -1.31 3.84 -4.32
C THR A 7 -0.35 4.63 -5.19
N PRO A 8 0.93 4.25 -5.27
CA PRO A 8 1.84 4.76 -6.28
C PRO A 8 1.44 4.20 -7.64
N TYR A 9 1.37 5.05 -8.67
CA TYR A 9 0.96 4.64 -9.99
C TYR A 9 1.96 5.08 -11.05
N TYR A 10 2.36 4.16 -11.92
CA TYR A 10 3.12 4.44 -13.13
C TYR A 10 2.83 3.41 -14.22
N ASN A 11 2.26 3.84 -15.34
CA ASN A 11 2.10 3.09 -16.60
C ASN A 11 1.54 1.66 -16.45
N CYS A 12 0.54 1.46 -15.57
CA CYS A 12 -0.07 0.16 -15.31
C CYS A 12 -1.62 0.22 -15.27
N LEU A 13 -2.25 1.01 -16.16
CA LEU A 13 -3.68 1.29 -16.14
C LEU A 13 -4.55 0.02 -16.13
N ASN A 14 -4.21 -0.99 -16.91
CA ASN A 14 -4.98 -2.24 -16.96
C ASN A 14 -5.02 -2.96 -15.61
N TYR A 15 -3.92 -2.94 -14.86
CA TYR A 15 -3.86 -3.50 -13.51
C TYR A 15 -4.66 -2.63 -12.53
N LEU A 16 -4.43 -1.32 -12.54
CA LEU A 16 -5.17 -0.38 -11.70
C LEU A 16 -6.68 -0.50 -11.89
N GLN A 17 -7.18 -0.69 -13.11
CA GLN A 17 -8.60 -0.90 -13.37
C GLN A 17 -9.16 -2.15 -12.68
N ASN A 18 -8.35 -3.19 -12.46
CA ASN A 18 -8.78 -4.36 -11.69
C ASN A 18 -8.82 -4.04 -10.18
N LEU A 19 -7.85 -3.30 -9.66
CA LEU A 19 -7.88 -2.81 -8.28
C LEU A 19 -9.08 -1.89 -8.05
N VAL A 20 -9.39 -0.97 -8.97
CA VAL A 20 -10.58 -0.09 -8.92
C VAL A 20 -11.86 -0.89 -8.73
N LYS A 21 -12.08 -1.94 -9.51
CA LYS A 21 -13.30 -2.78 -9.43
C LYS A 21 -13.51 -3.40 -8.05
N VAL A 22 -12.42 -3.63 -7.30
CA VAL A 22 -12.49 -4.28 -5.99
C VAL A 22 -12.44 -3.28 -4.85
N LEU A 23 -11.59 -2.24 -4.93
CA LEU A 23 -11.37 -1.31 -3.84
C LEU A 23 -12.38 -0.17 -3.80
N GLU A 24 -12.72 0.42 -4.96
CA GLU A 24 -13.62 1.57 -5.01
C GLU A 24 -14.99 1.32 -4.35
N PRO A 25 -15.66 0.15 -4.55
CA PRO A 25 -16.92 -0.15 -3.88
C PRO A 25 -16.84 -0.24 -2.35
N GLN A 26 -15.64 -0.40 -1.79
CA GLN A 26 -15.42 -0.50 -0.35
C GLN A 26 -15.21 0.85 0.34
N LEU A 27 -15.02 1.93 -0.43
CA LEU A 27 -14.73 3.25 0.12
C LEU A 27 -15.94 3.81 0.87
N THR A 28 -15.68 4.31 2.08
CA THR A 28 -16.66 4.93 2.97
C THR A 28 -16.21 6.35 3.32
N ASN A 29 -17.03 7.08 4.09
CA ASN A 29 -16.67 8.41 4.59
C ASN A 29 -15.52 8.40 5.63
N GLU A 30 -15.12 7.24 6.11
CA GLU A 30 -14.00 7.08 7.05
C GLU A 30 -12.67 6.76 6.34
N VAL A 31 -12.72 6.51 5.02
CA VAL A 31 -11.58 6.02 4.23
C VAL A 31 -11.37 6.93 3.02
N GLU A 32 -10.14 7.35 2.81
CA GLU A 32 -9.72 7.99 1.57
C GLU A 32 -8.77 7.08 0.79
N TRP A 33 -8.90 7.12 -0.53
CA TRP A 33 -7.96 6.51 -1.45
C TRP A 33 -7.21 7.61 -2.19
N ILE A 34 -5.88 7.56 -2.17
CA ILE A 34 -4.98 8.55 -2.76
C ILE A 34 -4.12 7.82 -3.79
N ILE A 35 -4.24 8.20 -5.04
CA ILE A 35 -3.42 7.68 -6.14
C ILE A 35 -2.42 8.78 -6.53
N ILE A 36 -1.15 8.46 -6.49
CA ILE A 36 -0.09 9.36 -6.93
C ILE A 36 0.41 8.89 -8.29
N ASP A 37 0.03 9.61 -9.32
CA ASP A 37 0.50 9.40 -10.68
C ASP A 37 1.93 9.94 -10.84
N ASP A 38 2.87 9.04 -11.01
CA ASP A 38 4.30 9.35 -11.14
C ASP A 38 4.66 9.77 -12.58
N GLY A 39 3.91 10.75 -13.12
CA GLY A 39 4.24 11.43 -14.37
C GLY A 39 3.70 10.77 -15.64
N CYS A 40 2.62 9.97 -15.58
CA CYS A 40 1.96 9.42 -16.77
C CYS A 40 0.93 10.39 -17.38
N HIS A 41 0.23 11.16 -16.53
CA HIS A 41 -0.82 12.10 -16.94
C HIS A 41 -1.97 11.46 -17.70
N GLU A 42 -2.37 10.23 -17.32
CA GLU A 42 -3.47 9.51 -17.96
C GLU A 42 -4.83 10.06 -17.49
N GLN A 43 -5.65 10.56 -18.41
CA GLN A 43 -6.96 11.16 -18.12
C GLN A 43 -7.96 10.16 -17.52
N GLU A 44 -7.76 8.88 -17.73
CA GLU A 44 -8.57 7.80 -17.15
C GLU A 44 -8.53 7.79 -15.64
N LEU A 45 -7.43 8.26 -15.02
CA LEU A 45 -7.29 8.34 -13.58
C LEU A 45 -8.32 9.28 -12.95
N ASP A 46 -8.66 10.39 -13.61
CA ASP A 46 -9.61 11.40 -13.12
C ASP A 46 -11.04 10.87 -12.99
N LYS A 47 -11.34 9.68 -13.55
CA LYS A 47 -12.64 9.01 -13.46
C LYS A 47 -12.76 8.12 -12.23
N ILE A 48 -11.67 7.85 -11.53
CA ILE A 48 -11.62 6.98 -10.35
C ILE A 48 -12.08 7.77 -9.12
N LYS A 49 -12.89 7.15 -8.27
CA LYS A 49 -13.30 7.74 -6.99
C LYS A 49 -12.16 7.73 -5.97
N ALA A 50 -11.14 8.50 -6.25
CA ALA A 50 -9.94 8.67 -5.43
C ALA A 50 -9.46 10.12 -5.49
N THR A 51 -8.58 10.51 -4.59
CA THR A 51 -7.80 11.75 -4.74
C THR A 51 -6.63 11.46 -5.65
N ILE A 52 -6.61 12.05 -6.85
CA ILE A 52 -5.52 11.88 -7.81
C ILE A 52 -4.55 13.06 -7.69
N ILE A 53 -3.26 12.76 -7.63
CA ILE A 53 -2.18 13.75 -7.67
C ILE A 53 -1.21 13.37 -8.78
N HIS A 54 -1.06 14.25 -9.77
CA HIS A 54 -0.16 14.05 -10.89
C HIS A 54 1.19 14.72 -10.58
N LEU A 55 2.25 13.92 -10.54
CA LEU A 55 3.62 14.45 -10.49
C LEU A 55 4.05 14.89 -11.89
N LEU A 56 4.87 15.93 -11.95
CA LEU A 56 5.28 16.52 -13.23
C LEU A 56 6.06 15.56 -14.12
N ASN A 57 6.91 14.73 -13.51
CA ASN A 57 7.79 13.78 -14.20
C ASN A 57 7.88 12.47 -13.41
N ASN A 58 8.18 11.38 -14.11
CA ASN A 58 8.47 10.10 -13.48
C ASN A 58 9.71 10.21 -12.58
N SER A 59 9.57 9.75 -11.34
CA SER A 59 10.66 9.77 -10.34
C SER A 59 11.62 8.60 -10.47
N GLY A 60 11.23 7.53 -11.17
CA GLY A 60 12.03 6.32 -11.35
C GLY A 60 12.05 5.37 -10.15
N CYS A 61 11.28 5.64 -9.09
CA CYS A 61 11.18 4.77 -7.92
C CYS A 61 9.80 4.90 -7.24
N ALA A 62 9.35 3.89 -6.52
CA ALA A 62 8.06 3.93 -5.83
C ALA A 62 8.07 4.78 -4.55
N GLY A 63 9.25 5.04 -3.98
CA GLY A 63 9.39 5.79 -2.72
C GLY A 63 8.93 7.25 -2.84
N VAL A 64 9.20 7.91 -3.96
CA VAL A 64 8.82 9.32 -4.18
C VAL A 64 7.30 9.48 -4.19
N PRO A 65 6.52 8.79 -5.04
CA PRO A 65 5.06 8.90 -5.01
C PRO A 65 4.47 8.47 -3.66
N ARG A 66 5.01 7.47 -2.97
CA ARG A 66 4.55 7.10 -1.63
C ARG A 66 4.76 8.24 -0.62
N ASN A 67 5.87 8.97 -0.69
CA ASN A 67 6.12 10.14 0.17
C ASN A 67 5.12 11.26 -0.08
N TYR A 68 4.80 11.56 -1.35
CA TYR A 68 3.74 12.53 -1.66
C TYR A 68 2.39 12.10 -1.06
N GLY A 69 2.05 10.82 -1.15
CA GLY A 69 0.87 10.27 -0.51
C GLY A 69 0.87 10.45 1.00
N LEU A 70 1.99 10.20 1.67
CA LEU A 70 2.15 10.43 3.12
C LEU A 70 1.93 11.90 3.52
N ASP A 71 2.39 12.84 2.70
CA ASP A 71 2.29 14.26 3.00
C ASP A 71 0.84 14.78 2.93
N VAL A 72 0.01 14.20 2.06
CA VAL A 72 -1.39 14.64 1.88
C VAL A 72 -2.42 13.78 2.63
N ALA A 73 -2.03 12.59 3.08
CA ALA A 73 -2.91 11.66 3.80
C ALA A 73 -3.52 12.30 5.05
N LYS A 74 -4.83 12.11 5.27
CA LYS A 74 -5.59 12.66 6.39
C LYS A 74 -6.00 11.63 7.42
N GLY A 75 -5.88 10.33 7.10
CA GLY A 75 -6.21 9.22 7.98
C GLY A 75 -5.30 9.14 9.19
N ASP A 76 -5.82 8.64 10.30
CA ASP A 76 -5.04 8.33 11.50
C ASP A 76 -4.13 7.12 11.28
N TYR A 77 -4.51 6.26 10.34
CA TYR A 77 -3.76 5.10 9.89
C TYR A 77 -3.51 5.16 8.38
N ILE A 78 -2.39 4.59 7.96
CA ILE A 78 -1.92 4.55 6.57
C ILE A 78 -1.72 3.09 6.15
N THR A 79 -2.11 2.74 4.93
CA THR A 79 -1.70 1.50 4.27
C THR A 79 -1.35 1.79 2.81
N PHE A 80 -0.41 1.02 2.27
CA PHE A 80 -0.03 1.12 0.87
C PHE A 80 -0.63 -0.05 0.08
N VAL A 81 -1.12 0.24 -1.11
CA VAL A 81 -1.60 -0.78 -2.07
C VAL A 81 -1.00 -0.43 -3.42
N ASP A 82 -0.17 -1.30 -3.94
CA ASP A 82 0.46 -1.09 -5.24
C ASP A 82 -0.56 -1.22 -6.38
N ALA A 83 -0.41 -0.41 -7.42
CA ALA A 83 -1.41 -0.28 -8.49
C ALA A 83 -1.61 -1.55 -9.33
N ASP A 84 -0.63 -2.47 -9.31
CA ASP A 84 -0.66 -3.75 -10.02
C ASP A 84 -1.08 -4.95 -9.16
N ASP A 85 -1.40 -4.71 -7.88
CA ASP A 85 -1.86 -5.72 -6.95
C ASP A 85 -3.39 -5.70 -6.75
N LEU A 86 -3.91 -6.63 -5.95
CA LEU A 86 -5.32 -6.70 -5.59
C LEU A 86 -5.50 -6.79 -4.06
N VAL A 87 -6.72 -6.49 -3.62
CA VAL A 87 -7.14 -6.65 -2.23
C VAL A 87 -8.40 -7.50 -2.13
N SER A 88 -8.68 -8.03 -0.95
CA SER A 88 -9.93 -8.79 -0.71
C SER A 88 -11.16 -7.87 -0.78
N LYS A 89 -12.34 -8.45 -0.98
CA LYS A 89 -13.62 -7.71 -1.02
C LYS A 89 -14.04 -7.11 0.31
N ASP A 90 -13.40 -7.52 1.39
CA ASP A 90 -13.63 -7.07 2.76
C ASP A 90 -12.40 -6.36 3.36
N PHE A 91 -11.43 -6.00 2.52
CA PHE A 91 -10.17 -5.33 2.90
C PHE A 91 -10.42 -4.11 3.81
N VAL A 92 -11.23 -3.17 3.35
CA VAL A 92 -11.52 -1.94 4.10
C VAL A 92 -12.27 -2.25 5.41
N SER A 93 -13.29 -3.08 5.36
CA SER A 93 -14.10 -3.38 6.54
C SER A 93 -13.31 -4.11 7.63
N LYS A 94 -12.42 -5.04 7.26
CA LYS A 94 -11.54 -5.75 8.19
C LYS A 94 -10.55 -4.79 8.86
N ILE A 95 -9.95 -3.88 8.09
CA ILE A 95 -9.01 -2.87 8.61
C ILE A 95 -9.75 -1.91 9.55
N ILE A 96 -10.90 -1.36 9.16
CA ILE A 96 -11.66 -0.43 10.00
C ILE A 96 -12.13 -1.12 11.29
N ASN A 97 -12.57 -2.36 11.22
CA ASN A 97 -12.93 -3.13 12.41
C ASN A 97 -11.72 -3.29 13.36
N LYS A 98 -10.54 -3.60 12.83
CA LYS A 98 -9.31 -3.70 13.64
C LYS A 98 -8.96 -2.37 14.32
N ILE A 99 -9.01 -1.27 13.57
CA ILE A 99 -8.76 0.09 14.10
C ILE A 99 -9.76 0.46 15.22
N ASN A 100 -11.02 0.05 15.10
CA ASN A 100 -12.04 0.32 16.11
C ASN A 100 -11.89 -0.53 17.37
N LEU A 101 -11.31 -1.72 17.26
CA LEU A 101 -11.17 -2.66 18.38
C LEU A 101 -9.94 -2.40 19.24
N THR A 102 -8.85 -1.91 18.67
CA THR A 102 -7.59 -1.74 19.40
C THR A 102 -6.72 -0.65 18.77
N THR A 103 -5.89 -0.03 19.58
CA THR A 103 -4.83 0.88 19.12
C THR A 103 -3.53 0.11 18.91
N PHE A 104 -2.81 0.44 17.86
CA PHE A 104 -1.52 -0.15 17.53
C PHE A 104 -0.61 0.86 16.86
N ASP A 105 0.68 0.57 16.84
CA ASP A 105 1.68 1.35 16.11
C ASP A 105 1.80 0.88 14.67
N TYR A 106 1.70 -0.44 14.46
CA TYR A 106 1.53 -1.05 13.15
C TYR A 106 0.75 -2.37 13.26
N CYS A 107 0.11 -2.76 12.16
CA CYS A 107 -0.64 -4.02 12.08
C CYS A 107 -0.25 -4.75 10.80
N LEU A 108 0.15 -6.00 10.94
CA LEU A 108 0.47 -6.89 9.83
C LEU A 108 -0.79 -7.61 9.35
N MET A 109 -0.93 -7.83 8.05
CA MET A 109 -1.97 -8.67 7.49
C MET A 109 -1.39 -9.81 6.66
N SER A 110 -2.07 -10.94 6.63
CA SER A 110 -1.68 -12.07 5.78
C SER A 110 -1.90 -11.72 4.31
N TRP A 111 -1.04 -12.27 3.45
CA TRP A 111 -1.09 -12.04 2.02
C TRP A 111 -0.70 -13.29 1.23
N GLU A 112 -1.14 -13.38 -0.01
CA GLU A 112 -0.76 -14.45 -0.92
C GLU A 112 -0.43 -13.90 -2.31
N LYS A 113 0.37 -14.64 -3.08
CA LYS A 113 0.59 -14.35 -4.48
C LYS A 113 -0.63 -14.78 -5.28
N ILE A 114 -1.03 -14.03 -6.31
CA ILE A 114 -2.25 -14.29 -7.10
C ILE A 114 -2.28 -15.71 -7.67
N ASP A 115 -1.14 -16.26 -8.09
CA ASP A 115 -1.03 -17.65 -8.57
C ASP A 115 -0.94 -18.70 -7.44
N LYS A 116 -1.04 -18.26 -6.18
CA LYS A 116 -0.93 -19.10 -4.96
C LYS A 116 0.38 -19.87 -4.82
N SER A 117 1.40 -19.51 -5.57
CA SER A 117 2.72 -20.15 -5.48
C SER A 117 3.49 -19.77 -4.22
N PHE A 118 3.08 -18.70 -3.56
CA PHE A 118 3.67 -18.19 -2.33
C PHE A 118 2.64 -17.46 -1.48
N TYR A 119 2.74 -17.58 -0.16
CA TYR A 119 1.90 -16.86 0.79
C TYR A 119 2.67 -16.57 2.08
N VAL A 120 2.24 -15.54 2.78
CA VAL A 120 2.71 -15.23 4.12
C VAL A 120 1.54 -15.21 5.08
N ASP A 121 1.59 -16.12 6.02
CA ASP A 121 0.68 -16.16 7.15
C ASP A 121 1.36 -15.52 8.37
N VAL A 122 0.82 -14.40 8.82
CA VAL A 122 1.39 -13.66 9.95
C VAL A 122 1.22 -14.38 11.29
N THR A 123 0.53 -15.53 11.35
CA THR A 123 0.45 -16.35 12.58
C THR A 123 1.77 -17.07 12.89
N THR A 124 2.51 -17.47 11.86
CA THR A 124 3.68 -18.35 11.98
C THR A 124 4.99 -17.62 12.28
N GLY A 125 4.95 -16.32 12.46
CA GLY A 125 6.11 -15.47 12.71
C GLY A 125 6.39 -14.54 11.55
N ARG A 126 7.36 -13.63 11.74
CA ARG A 126 7.84 -12.80 10.63
C ARG A 126 8.69 -13.68 9.73
N PRO A 127 8.31 -13.97 8.50
CA PRO A 127 9.34 -14.33 7.54
C PRO A 127 10.29 -13.13 7.41
N ASP A 128 11.56 -13.37 7.12
CA ASP A 128 12.59 -12.33 6.91
C ASP A 128 12.26 -11.35 5.76
N TRP A 129 11.07 -11.44 5.23
CA TRP A 129 10.48 -10.71 4.09
C TRP A 129 9.68 -9.48 4.48
N ASN A 130 9.86 -8.90 5.65
CA ASN A 130 9.28 -7.59 6.02
C ASN A 130 9.86 -6.43 5.18
N CYS A 131 10.19 -6.75 3.93
CA CYS A 131 10.69 -5.76 2.98
C CYS A 131 9.56 -4.93 2.37
N SER A 132 8.32 -5.47 2.31
CA SER A 132 7.22 -4.82 1.61
C SER A 132 6.40 -3.94 2.55
N VAL A 133 6.00 -2.78 2.07
CA VAL A 133 5.12 -1.86 2.83
C VAL A 133 3.64 -2.18 2.63
N TRP A 134 3.28 -2.85 1.54
CA TRP A 134 1.96 -3.45 1.39
C TRP A 134 1.81 -4.63 2.36
N GLY A 135 0.60 -4.94 2.78
CA GLY A 135 0.38 -5.90 3.86
C GLY A 135 0.63 -5.35 5.27
N VAL A 136 0.85 -4.03 5.40
CA VAL A 136 1.04 -3.34 6.68
C VAL A 136 0.11 -2.14 6.78
N ILE A 137 -0.44 -1.94 7.98
CA ILE A 137 -1.18 -0.75 8.37
C ILE A 137 -0.34 -0.02 9.43
N TYR A 138 -0.05 1.24 9.21
CA TYR A 138 0.79 2.05 10.08
C TYR A 138 -0.03 3.10 10.81
N ASN A 139 0.23 3.32 12.09
CA ASN A 139 -0.24 4.50 12.79
C ASN A 139 0.51 5.72 12.24
N LYS A 140 -0.22 6.69 11.70
CA LYS A 140 0.36 7.88 11.07
C LYS A 140 1.27 8.68 12.01
N ASN A 141 0.99 8.69 13.31
CA ASN A 141 1.82 9.40 14.29
C ASN A 141 3.26 8.84 14.34
N ASN A 142 3.44 7.56 14.06
CA ASN A 142 4.76 6.92 14.03
C ASN A 142 5.52 7.21 12.73
N LEU A 143 4.83 7.72 11.71
CA LEU A 143 5.40 8.06 10.40
C LEU A 143 5.79 9.53 10.24
N LYS A 144 5.65 10.38 11.27
CA LYS A 144 5.87 11.83 11.16
C LYS A 144 7.23 12.21 10.55
N ASN A 145 8.28 11.46 10.89
CA ASN A 145 9.64 11.69 10.41
C ASN A 145 10.20 10.51 9.60
N VAL A 146 9.33 9.58 9.18
CA VAL A 146 9.70 8.41 8.39
C VAL A 146 9.36 8.70 6.94
N ARG A 147 10.34 8.54 6.06
CA ARG A 147 10.18 8.75 4.61
C ARG A 147 10.92 7.66 3.87
N PHE A 148 10.39 7.30 2.71
CA PHE A 148 11.10 6.47 1.75
C PHE A 148 12.32 7.23 1.22
N ASN A 149 13.41 6.52 1.03
CA ASN A 149 14.53 7.05 0.25
C ASN A 149 14.24 6.96 -1.26
N ASN A 150 15.06 7.61 -2.07
CA ASN A 150 14.91 7.63 -3.53
C ASN A 150 15.61 6.44 -4.22
N LYS A 151 15.79 5.32 -3.52
CA LYS A 151 16.35 4.11 -4.12
C LYS A 151 15.34 3.48 -5.06
N LYS A 152 15.82 2.90 -6.14
CA LYS A 152 15.00 2.16 -7.08
C LYS A 152 14.51 0.82 -6.50
N PHE A 153 15.27 0.23 -5.59
CA PHE A 153 14.99 -1.06 -4.94
C PHE A 153 15.31 -0.98 -3.46
N ALA A 154 14.63 -1.81 -2.67
CA ALA A 154 14.78 -1.94 -1.22
C ALA A 154 14.43 -0.65 -0.42
N GLU A 155 13.73 0.30 -1.01
CA GLU A 155 13.22 1.48 -0.32
C GLU A 155 12.22 1.10 0.76
N ASP A 156 11.44 0.03 0.54
CA ASP A 156 10.47 -0.55 1.46
C ASP A 156 11.15 -1.13 2.70
N TYR A 157 12.26 -1.85 2.49
CA TYR A 157 13.05 -2.41 3.59
C TYR A 157 13.57 -1.30 4.50
N ASP A 158 14.22 -0.29 3.93
CA ASP A 158 14.76 0.84 4.69
C ASP A 158 13.67 1.58 5.46
N PHE A 159 12.51 1.80 4.84
CA PHE A 159 11.34 2.41 5.47
C PHE A 159 10.86 1.57 6.67
N ASN A 160 10.69 0.28 6.48
CA ASN A 160 10.19 -0.63 7.52
C ASN A 160 11.14 -0.80 8.70
N GLN A 161 12.47 -0.69 8.51
CA GLN A 161 13.43 -0.68 9.61
C GLN A 161 13.17 0.44 10.63
N ILE A 162 12.56 1.53 10.18
CA ILE A 162 12.23 2.68 11.03
C ILE A 162 10.76 2.64 11.45
N ALA A 163 9.85 2.31 10.54
CA ALA A 163 8.41 2.40 10.72
C ALA A 163 7.81 1.30 11.62
N LEU A 164 8.39 0.07 11.59
CA LEU A 164 7.87 -1.07 12.34
C LEU A 164 8.42 -1.09 13.78
N LYS A 165 8.03 -0.10 14.56
CA LYS A 165 8.40 0.00 15.98
C LYS A 165 7.15 0.20 16.84
N GLY A 166 7.19 -0.33 18.08
CA GLY A 166 6.09 -0.18 19.02
C GLY A 166 5.16 -1.39 19.06
N LYS A 167 3.88 -1.12 19.33
CA LYS A 167 2.86 -2.16 19.52
C LYS A 167 2.43 -2.74 18.18
N GLU A 168 2.73 -4.03 17.98
CA GLU A 168 2.28 -4.82 16.84
C GLU A 168 0.89 -5.39 17.08
N GLU A 169 0.06 -5.39 16.05
CA GLU A 169 -1.17 -6.15 15.95
C GLU A 169 -1.19 -6.95 14.64
N ARG A 170 -2.16 -7.86 14.50
CA ARG A 170 -2.25 -8.72 13.30
C ARG A 170 -3.69 -8.89 12.86
N ILE A 171 -3.89 -8.97 11.53
CA ILE A 171 -5.11 -9.46 10.88
C ILE A 171 -4.72 -10.75 10.19
N LEU A 172 -5.36 -11.86 10.59
CA LEU A 172 -5.00 -13.21 10.13
C LEU A 172 -5.63 -13.55 8.77
N ASP A 173 -6.57 -12.74 8.32
CA ASP A 173 -7.19 -12.91 7.01
C ASP A 173 -6.21 -12.54 5.90
N TYR A 174 -6.27 -13.25 4.78
CA TYR A 174 -5.54 -12.91 3.55
C TYR A 174 -6.24 -11.73 2.87
N LEU A 175 -5.74 -10.54 3.13
CA LEU A 175 -6.35 -9.30 2.65
C LEU A 175 -5.66 -8.71 1.43
N TYR A 176 -4.41 -9.09 1.17
CA TYR A 176 -3.60 -8.57 0.09
C TYR A 176 -3.18 -9.70 -0.87
N PHE A 177 -3.25 -9.42 -2.18
CA PHE A 177 -2.94 -10.38 -3.23
C PHE A 177 -1.86 -9.78 -4.14
N TYR A 178 -0.62 -10.21 -3.91
CA TYR A 178 0.52 -9.76 -4.67
C TYR A 178 0.51 -10.31 -6.10
N ASN A 179 0.67 -9.45 -7.08
CA ASN A 179 0.77 -9.80 -8.49
C ASN A 179 2.21 -9.58 -8.98
N SER A 180 2.86 -10.66 -9.44
CA SER A 180 4.17 -10.53 -10.06
C SER A 180 4.03 -9.95 -11.48
N ASN A 181 4.13 -8.65 -11.59
CA ASN A 181 4.11 -7.94 -12.87
C ASN A 181 5.49 -8.04 -13.54
N GLU A 182 5.57 -8.73 -14.69
CA GLU A 182 6.82 -8.89 -15.45
C GLU A 182 7.41 -7.55 -15.94
N ASN A 183 6.61 -6.51 -16.02
CA ASN A 183 7.00 -5.15 -16.40
C ASN A 183 7.18 -4.22 -15.20
N GLY A 184 6.95 -4.71 -13.98
CA GLY A 184 7.10 -3.93 -12.75
C GLY A 184 8.55 -3.63 -12.40
N LEU A 185 8.77 -2.69 -11.47
CA LEU A 185 10.11 -2.33 -11.02
C LEU A 185 10.89 -3.54 -10.49
N SER A 186 10.22 -4.42 -9.73
CA SER A 186 10.81 -5.62 -9.12
C SER A 186 11.23 -6.70 -10.13
N ALA A 187 10.67 -6.71 -11.35
CA ALA A 187 11.03 -7.69 -12.38
C ALA A 187 12.49 -7.62 -12.81
N ASN A 188 13.14 -6.49 -12.64
CA ASN A 188 14.54 -6.24 -12.99
C ASN A 188 15.50 -6.31 -11.80
N TRP A 189 15.00 -6.69 -10.63
CA TRP A 189 15.85 -6.82 -9.44
C TRP A 189 16.65 -8.13 -9.52
N LYS A 190 17.96 -7.98 -9.57
CA LYS A 190 18.91 -9.09 -9.45
C LYS A 190 19.55 -8.94 -8.08
N GLY A 191 18.95 -9.61 -7.06
CA GLY A 191 19.34 -9.59 -5.66
C GLY A 191 20.84 -9.71 -5.38
#